data_0c1b5fd7961b7c8f786f4cd269cff183
#
_entry.id   0c1b5fd7961b7c8f786f4cd269cff183
#
_cell.length_a   1.000
_cell.length_b   1.000
_cell.length_c   1.000
_cell.angle_alpha   90.00
_cell.angle_beta   90.00
_cell.angle_gamma   90.00
#
_symmetry.space_group_name_H-M   'P 1'
#
loop_
_entity.id
_entity.type
_entity.pdbx_description
1 polymer ?
#
loop_
_entity_poly.entity_id
_entity_poly.type
_entity_poly.pdbx_seq_one_letter_code
_entity_poly.pdbx_strand_id
1 'polypeptide(L)'
;MISLSDLFNAWKRRLSGRLRSNEITTPDGRRRAHRYMYWFDFEIFRRRWSNLHQIAPGVWRSNQPTEARYDEIAALGVRTILNLRGAEQSPYWLFESEHCARLGIRLVGVAFKASHAPARERMLELIEIYRQIETPFLLHCKSGADRAGLASAIYLLAIEGSTVEAARAMLSLRFLHVRYHTTGVLDLILDHFAKAKAIAEAQGAGADLTFEAWVRDYYDAEAIQAEFTARPLWRRADGPGLAFVPPKAAQ
;
A
#
# COMPACT_ATOMS: atom_id res chain seq x y z
N MET A 1 4.10 -35.74 10.32
CA MET A 1 4.15 -35.06 11.64
C MET A 1 3.66 -33.60 11.42
N ILE A 2 2.58 -33.22 12.09
CA ILE A 2 2.09 -31.81 12.04
C ILE A 2 3.08 -31.01 12.92
N SER A 3 3.64 -29.93 12.37
CA SER A 3 4.60 -29.11 13.12
C SER A 3 3.89 -28.27 14.20
N LEU A 4 4.60 -27.92 15.26
CA LEU A 4 4.08 -26.99 16.29
C LEU A 4 3.65 -25.65 15.68
N SER A 5 4.33 -25.20 14.62
CA SER A 5 3.96 -24.00 13.88
C SER A 5 2.62 -24.16 13.16
N ASP A 6 2.32 -25.33 12.60
CA ASP A 6 1.04 -25.60 11.93
C ASP A 6 -0.12 -25.62 12.91
N LEU A 7 0.09 -26.25 14.10
CA LEU A 7 -0.89 -26.24 15.18
C LEU A 7 -1.15 -24.84 15.71
N PHE A 8 -0.11 -24.03 15.92
CA PHE A 8 -0.23 -22.64 16.34
C PHE A 8 -0.96 -21.79 15.30
N ASN A 9 -0.62 -21.96 14.03
CA ASN A 9 -1.28 -21.24 12.94
C ASN A 9 -2.75 -21.67 12.77
N ALA A 10 -3.06 -22.94 12.97
CA ALA A 10 -4.44 -23.45 12.94
C ALA A 10 -5.26 -22.90 14.12
N TRP A 11 -4.68 -22.90 15.34
CA TRP A 11 -5.32 -22.32 16.53
C TRP A 11 -5.56 -20.82 16.35
N LYS A 12 -4.55 -20.08 15.86
CA LYS A 12 -4.65 -18.65 15.56
C LYS A 12 -5.76 -18.36 14.55
N ARG A 13 -5.83 -19.13 13.44
CA ARG A 13 -6.90 -19.00 12.44
C ARG A 13 -8.27 -19.26 13.05
N ARG A 14 -8.42 -20.32 13.87
CA ARG A 14 -9.68 -20.67 14.53
C ARG A 14 -10.15 -19.60 15.50
N LEU A 15 -9.24 -19.03 16.31
CA LEU A 15 -9.55 -18.01 17.28
C LEU A 15 -9.86 -16.67 16.59
N SER A 16 -9.06 -16.27 15.61
CA SER A 16 -9.32 -15.07 14.82
C SER A 16 -10.63 -15.15 14.05
N GLY A 17 -10.97 -16.33 13.49
CA GLY A 17 -12.24 -16.56 12.80
C GLY A 17 -13.46 -16.43 13.72
N ARG A 18 -13.36 -16.88 14.98
CA ARG A 18 -14.43 -16.74 15.98
C ARG A 18 -14.64 -15.29 16.42
N LEU A 19 -13.59 -14.48 16.48
CA LEU A 19 -13.64 -13.08 16.89
C LEU A 19 -13.93 -12.15 15.70
N ARG A 20 -13.59 -12.53 14.48
CA ARG A 20 -13.85 -11.74 13.29
C ARG A 20 -15.36 -11.69 13.05
N SER A 21 -15.98 -10.62 13.51
CA SER A 21 -17.39 -10.33 13.23
C SER A 21 -17.47 -9.33 12.08
N ASN A 22 -18.20 -9.68 11.06
CA ASN A 22 -18.55 -8.76 9.95
C ASN A 22 -19.82 -7.96 10.26
N GLU A 23 -20.36 -8.16 11.46
CA GLU A 23 -21.50 -7.42 11.97
C GLU A 23 -21.07 -6.59 13.18
N ILE A 24 -21.23 -5.28 13.11
CA ILE A 24 -20.88 -4.34 14.18
C ILE A 24 -22.11 -3.60 14.71
N THR A 25 -23.30 -3.92 14.19
CA THR A 25 -24.58 -3.31 14.59
C THR A 25 -25.08 -3.83 15.94
N THR A 26 -24.80 -5.11 16.25
CA THR A 26 -25.17 -5.70 17.54
C THR A 26 -24.07 -5.47 18.59
N PRO A 27 -24.42 -5.26 19.87
CA PRO A 27 -23.41 -5.07 20.94
C PRO A 27 -22.40 -6.22 21.05
N ASP A 28 -22.85 -7.46 20.82
CA ASP A 28 -21.97 -8.62 20.89
C ASP A 28 -21.04 -8.72 19.65
N GLY A 29 -21.58 -8.51 18.45
CA GLY A 29 -20.81 -8.45 17.21
C GLY A 29 -19.75 -7.36 17.29
N ARG A 30 -20.11 -6.17 17.78
CA ARG A 30 -19.18 -5.05 17.97
C ARG A 30 -18.07 -5.37 18.98
N ARG A 31 -18.40 -5.97 20.14
CA ARG A 31 -17.37 -6.42 21.10
C ARG A 31 -16.40 -7.43 20.49
N ARG A 32 -16.88 -8.39 19.72
CA ARG A 32 -16.01 -9.36 19.02
C ARG A 32 -15.13 -8.69 17.99
N ALA A 33 -15.70 -7.79 17.18
CA ALA A 33 -14.95 -7.03 16.19
C ALA A 33 -13.84 -6.18 16.82
N HIS A 34 -14.09 -5.47 17.92
CA HIS A 34 -13.07 -4.72 18.67
C HIS A 34 -11.96 -5.63 19.21
N ARG A 35 -12.30 -6.80 19.79
CA ARG A 35 -11.29 -7.77 20.22
C ARG A 35 -10.43 -8.28 19.06
N TYR A 36 -11.05 -8.53 17.91
CA TYR A 36 -10.34 -8.91 16.70
C TYR A 36 -9.38 -7.79 16.26
N MET A 37 -9.85 -6.56 16.17
CA MET A 37 -9.03 -5.40 15.79
C MET A 37 -7.84 -5.23 16.74
N TYR A 38 -8.11 -5.29 18.03
CA TYR A 38 -7.10 -5.06 19.06
C TYR A 38 -5.97 -6.10 19.01
N TRP A 39 -6.31 -7.40 18.98
CA TRP A 39 -5.34 -8.49 19.11
C TRP A 39 -4.84 -9.04 17.77
N PHE A 40 -5.70 -9.25 16.80
CA PHE A 40 -5.37 -9.93 15.54
C PHE A 40 -5.07 -8.95 14.39
N ASP A 41 -5.65 -7.77 14.43
CA ASP A 41 -5.30 -6.69 13.50
C ASP A 41 -4.18 -5.79 14.05
N PHE A 42 -3.69 -6.08 15.27
CA PHE A 42 -2.58 -5.39 15.91
C PHE A 42 -2.83 -3.90 16.19
N GLU A 43 -4.07 -3.52 16.48
CA GLU A 43 -4.42 -2.16 16.85
C GLU A 43 -3.67 -1.68 18.11
N ILE A 44 -3.38 -2.60 19.05
CA ILE A 44 -2.60 -2.33 20.26
C ILE A 44 -1.30 -1.56 20.00
N PHE A 45 -0.60 -1.89 18.90
CA PHE A 45 0.63 -1.17 18.53
C PHE A 45 0.32 0.16 17.85
N ARG A 46 -0.76 0.24 17.07
CA ARG A 46 -1.16 1.45 16.36
C ARG A 46 -1.66 2.57 17.27
N ARG A 47 -2.06 2.25 18.50
CA ARG A 47 -2.43 3.26 19.51
C ARG A 47 -1.28 4.19 19.88
N ARG A 48 -0.03 3.71 19.80
CA ARG A 48 1.18 4.47 20.13
C ARG A 48 1.98 4.91 18.91
N TRP A 49 1.74 4.30 17.78
CA TRP A 49 2.48 4.55 16.55
C TRP A 49 1.52 4.70 15.36
N SER A 50 1.51 5.89 14.75
CA SER A 50 0.58 6.24 13.66
C SER A 50 1.15 6.02 12.27
N ASN A 51 2.47 6.08 12.14
CA ASN A 51 3.13 6.20 10.84
C ASN A 51 2.52 7.32 9.97
N LEU A 52 2.05 8.39 10.63
CA LEU A 52 1.41 9.54 9.99
C LEU A 52 2.47 10.52 9.51
N HIS A 53 2.53 10.73 8.21
CA HIS A 53 3.46 11.65 7.58
C HIS A 53 2.80 12.36 6.41
N GLN A 54 3.12 13.63 6.24
CA GLN A 54 2.80 14.37 5.02
C GLN A 54 3.83 14.03 3.94
N ILE A 55 3.37 13.68 2.73
CA ILE A 55 4.22 13.30 1.60
C ILE A 55 4.23 14.36 0.48
N ALA A 56 3.17 15.16 0.42
CA ALA A 56 3.03 16.32 -0.46
C ALA A 56 2.05 17.32 0.20
N PRO A 57 1.94 18.55 -0.24
CA PRO A 57 0.96 19.50 0.29
C PRO A 57 -0.46 18.94 0.27
N GLY A 58 -1.07 18.79 1.45
CA GLY A 58 -2.43 18.22 1.59
C GLY A 58 -2.52 16.70 1.40
N VAL A 59 -1.41 15.98 1.24
CA VAL A 59 -1.40 14.53 1.06
C VAL A 59 -0.67 13.83 2.20
N TRP A 60 -1.40 12.95 2.89
CA TRP A 60 -0.92 12.26 4.06
C TRP A 60 -0.88 10.76 3.85
N ARG A 61 0.06 10.09 4.51
CA ARG A 61 0.09 8.63 4.64
C ARG A 61 0.07 8.21 6.11
N SER A 62 -0.52 7.03 6.42
CA SER A 62 -0.49 6.49 7.79
C SER A 62 -0.63 4.97 7.82
N ASN A 63 -0.59 4.41 9.05
CA ASN A 63 -1.19 3.10 9.32
C ASN A 63 -2.72 3.22 9.39
N GLN A 64 -3.43 2.08 9.55
CA GLN A 64 -4.87 2.08 9.80
C GLN A 64 -5.17 2.93 11.04
N PRO A 65 -5.92 4.02 10.93
CA PRO A 65 -6.27 4.85 12.07
C PRO A 65 -6.98 4.05 13.17
N THR A 66 -6.75 4.42 14.42
CA THR A 66 -7.57 3.99 15.55
C THR A 66 -8.72 4.96 15.76
N GLU A 67 -9.76 4.56 16.50
CA GLU A 67 -10.94 5.40 16.75
C GLU A 67 -10.59 6.83 17.18
N ALA A 68 -9.64 6.97 18.12
CA ALA A 68 -9.20 8.27 18.63
C ALA A 68 -8.54 9.18 17.59
N ARG A 69 -8.11 8.65 16.45
CA ARG A 69 -7.37 9.43 15.45
C ARG A 69 -8.21 9.98 14.31
N TYR A 70 -9.43 9.54 14.15
CA TYR A 70 -10.27 10.07 13.06
C TYR A 70 -10.58 11.56 13.26
N ASP A 71 -10.77 12.00 14.51
CA ASP A 71 -10.96 13.42 14.82
C ASP A 71 -9.69 14.25 14.57
N GLU A 72 -8.50 13.69 14.90
CA GLU A 72 -7.20 14.31 14.56
C GLU A 72 -7.02 14.44 13.04
N ILE A 73 -7.37 13.38 12.28
CA ILE A 73 -7.29 13.39 10.80
C ILE A 73 -8.27 14.40 10.21
N ALA A 74 -9.47 14.51 10.74
CA ALA A 74 -10.43 15.53 10.33
C ALA A 74 -9.91 16.95 10.62
N ALA A 75 -9.22 17.16 11.76
CA ALA A 75 -8.60 18.44 12.10
C ALA A 75 -7.45 18.85 11.15
N LEU A 76 -6.82 17.89 10.43
CA LEU A 76 -5.88 18.17 9.34
C LEU A 76 -6.59 18.64 8.06
N GLY A 77 -7.90 18.74 8.06
CA GLY A 77 -8.71 19.11 6.91
C GLY A 77 -8.95 17.97 5.92
N VAL A 78 -8.60 16.72 6.26
CA VAL A 78 -8.75 15.56 5.39
C VAL A 78 -10.22 15.34 5.04
N ARG A 79 -10.52 15.31 3.74
CA ARG A 79 -11.88 15.09 3.19
C ARG A 79 -12.08 13.71 2.62
N THR A 80 -10.99 13.03 2.26
CA THR A 80 -11.04 11.67 1.72
C THR A 80 -10.00 10.78 2.39
N ILE A 81 -10.40 9.57 2.76
CA ILE A 81 -9.50 8.50 3.19
C ILE A 81 -9.46 7.43 2.11
N LEU A 82 -8.25 7.11 1.64
CA LEU A 82 -7.98 6.05 0.69
C LEU A 82 -7.45 4.81 1.41
N ASN A 83 -8.29 3.80 1.56
CA ASN A 83 -7.96 2.55 2.21
C ASN A 83 -7.39 1.53 1.21
N LEU A 84 -6.09 1.22 1.34
CA LEU A 84 -5.36 0.28 0.48
C LEU A 84 -5.49 -1.19 0.92
N ARG A 85 -6.37 -1.47 1.88
CA ARG A 85 -6.60 -2.85 2.37
C ARG A 85 -7.75 -3.52 1.64
N GLY A 86 -8.68 -2.75 1.09
CA GLY A 86 -9.94 -3.27 0.54
C GLY A 86 -10.77 -3.98 1.60
N ALA A 87 -11.55 -4.99 1.21
CA ALA A 87 -12.37 -5.83 2.09
C ALA A 87 -13.45 -5.06 2.87
N GLU A 88 -14.39 -4.50 2.15
CA GLU A 88 -15.51 -3.66 2.61
C GLU A 88 -16.39 -4.28 3.71
N GLN A 89 -16.36 -5.60 3.87
CA GLN A 89 -17.09 -6.30 4.93
C GLN A 89 -16.21 -6.68 6.13
N SER A 90 -14.99 -6.19 6.21
CA SER A 90 -14.10 -6.49 7.33
C SER A 90 -14.35 -5.56 8.52
N PRO A 91 -14.10 -5.98 9.77
CA PRO A 91 -14.27 -5.12 10.93
C PRO A 91 -13.56 -3.77 10.82
N TYR A 92 -12.34 -3.75 10.30
CA TYR A 92 -11.58 -2.51 10.14
C TYR A 92 -12.21 -1.54 9.13
N TRP A 93 -12.83 -2.05 8.07
CA TRP A 93 -13.55 -1.22 7.10
C TRP A 93 -14.86 -0.69 7.69
N LEU A 94 -15.62 -1.55 8.37
CA LEU A 94 -16.90 -1.18 8.95
C LEU A 94 -16.76 -0.08 10.00
N PHE A 95 -15.80 -0.19 10.92
CA PHE A 95 -15.52 0.87 11.89
C PHE A 95 -15.02 2.15 11.22
N GLU A 96 -14.14 2.04 10.25
CA GLU A 96 -13.66 3.19 9.49
C GLU A 96 -14.80 3.90 8.76
N SER A 97 -15.69 3.14 8.12
CA SER A 97 -16.88 3.68 7.44
C SER A 97 -17.79 4.46 8.40
N GLU A 98 -18.02 3.94 9.62
CA GLU A 98 -18.79 4.66 10.65
C GLU A 98 -18.13 5.99 11.03
N HIS A 99 -16.80 5.98 11.27
CA HIS A 99 -16.07 7.20 11.63
C HIS A 99 -16.04 8.21 10.49
N CYS A 100 -15.81 7.74 9.27
CA CYS A 100 -15.83 8.59 8.08
C CYS A 100 -17.22 9.23 7.88
N ALA A 101 -18.29 8.43 8.00
CA ALA A 101 -19.65 8.95 7.88
C ALA A 101 -19.97 10.00 8.95
N ARG A 102 -19.55 9.77 10.21
CA ARG A 102 -19.73 10.72 11.32
C ARG A 102 -19.04 12.06 11.07
N LEU A 103 -17.89 12.04 10.40
CA LEU A 103 -17.04 13.21 10.18
C LEU A 103 -17.22 13.86 8.79
N GLY A 104 -18.10 13.30 7.94
CA GLY A 104 -18.28 13.78 6.58
C GLY A 104 -17.07 13.51 5.67
N ILE A 105 -16.24 12.51 6.01
CA ILE A 105 -15.07 12.11 5.24
C ILE A 105 -15.48 11.03 4.22
N ARG A 106 -15.09 11.20 2.97
CA ARG A 106 -15.31 10.19 1.93
C ARG A 106 -14.33 9.03 2.13
N LEU A 107 -14.83 7.79 2.15
CA LEU A 107 -14.00 6.58 2.20
C LEU A 107 -13.94 5.94 0.82
N VAL A 108 -12.73 5.74 0.30
CA VAL A 108 -12.45 5.08 -0.98
C VAL A 108 -11.57 3.86 -0.74
N GLY A 109 -11.90 2.73 -1.36
CA GLY A 109 -11.16 1.48 -1.20
C GLY A 109 -10.44 1.06 -2.47
N VAL A 110 -9.15 0.77 -2.37
CA VAL A 110 -8.37 0.11 -3.44
C VAL A 110 -7.55 -1.01 -2.82
N ALA A 111 -7.81 -2.24 -3.23
CA ALA A 111 -7.15 -3.39 -2.63
C ALA A 111 -5.77 -3.66 -3.27
N PHE A 112 -4.72 -3.53 -2.48
CA PHE A 112 -3.37 -4.00 -2.81
C PHE A 112 -2.95 -5.17 -1.91
N LYS A 113 -2.16 -6.10 -2.46
CA LYS A 113 -1.45 -7.12 -1.67
C LYS A 113 -0.03 -6.62 -1.40
N ALA A 114 0.42 -6.68 -0.14
CA ALA A 114 1.74 -6.17 0.24
C ALA A 114 2.91 -7.01 -0.31
N SER A 115 2.69 -8.31 -0.53
CA SER A 115 3.72 -9.28 -0.95
C SER A 115 3.64 -9.65 -2.43
N HIS A 116 2.89 -8.90 -3.23
CA HIS A 116 2.72 -9.18 -4.66
C HIS A 116 2.83 -7.88 -5.46
N ALA A 117 3.42 -7.97 -6.63
CA ALA A 117 3.34 -6.91 -7.63
C ALA A 117 1.87 -6.68 -8.01
N PRO A 118 1.32 -5.46 -7.90
CA PRO A 118 -0.07 -5.19 -8.27
C PRO A 118 -0.28 -5.39 -9.77
N ALA A 119 -1.46 -5.82 -10.18
CA ALA A 119 -1.81 -5.84 -11.60
C ALA A 119 -1.72 -4.42 -12.20
N ARG A 120 -1.38 -4.34 -13.49
CA ARG A 120 -1.27 -3.07 -14.25
C ARG A 120 -2.51 -2.21 -14.08
N GLU A 121 -3.67 -2.80 -14.28
CA GLU A 121 -4.97 -2.14 -14.20
C GLU A 121 -5.20 -1.53 -12.82
N ARG A 122 -4.73 -2.20 -11.77
CA ARG A 122 -4.87 -1.70 -10.39
C ARG A 122 -3.97 -0.49 -10.12
N MET A 123 -2.80 -0.42 -10.73
CA MET A 123 -1.95 0.78 -10.62
C MET A 123 -2.52 1.95 -11.41
N LEU A 124 -3.03 1.70 -12.60
CA LEU A 124 -3.70 2.73 -13.42
C LEU A 124 -4.98 3.24 -12.74
N GLU A 125 -5.79 2.35 -12.15
CA GLU A 125 -6.94 2.72 -11.33
C GLU A 125 -6.55 3.63 -10.16
N LEU A 126 -5.45 3.34 -9.46
CA LEU A 126 -4.98 4.18 -8.38
C LEU A 126 -4.56 5.58 -8.88
N ILE A 127 -3.88 5.65 -10.02
CA ILE A 127 -3.50 6.94 -10.62
C ILE A 127 -4.74 7.77 -10.98
N GLU A 128 -5.75 7.12 -11.55
CA GLU A 128 -7.00 7.80 -11.88
C GLU A 128 -7.75 8.27 -10.63
N ILE A 129 -7.78 7.47 -9.57
CA ILE A 129 -8.35 7.86 -8.28
C ILE A 129 -7.63 9.11 -7.75
N TYR A 130 -6.29 9.17 -7.83
CA TYR A 130 -5.53 10.35 -7.38
C TYR A 130 -5.88 11.64 -8.13
N ARG A 131 -6.24 11.55 -9.41
CA ARG A 131 -6.70 12.72 -10.19
C ARG A 131 -8.08 13.22 -9.76
N GLN A 132 -8.90 12.33 -9.22
CA GLN A 132 -10.28 12.62 -8.83
C GLN A 132 -10.42 12.96 -7.34
N ILE A 133 -9.45 12.61 -6.51
CA ILE A 133 -9.49 12.91 -5.08
C ILE A 133 -9.05 14.35 -4.83
N GLU A 134 -9.92 15.09 -4.15
CA GLU A 134 -9.57 16.43 -3.67
C GLU A 134 -8.60 16.35 -2.48
N THR A 135 -7.60 17.22 -2.47
CA THR A 135 -6.75 17.47 -1.29
C THR A 135 -7.48 18.36 -0.28
N PRO A 136 -7.27 18.20 1.03
CA PRO A 136 -6.40 17.20 1.67
C PRO A 136 -6.99 15.79 1.72
N PHE A 137 -6.17 14.77 1.50
CA PHE A 137 -6.55 13.36 1.67
C PHE A 137 -5.50 12.56 2.42
N LEU A 138 -5.93 11.43 2.98
CA LEU A 138 -5.07 10.47 3.66
C LEU A 138 -5.11 9.12 2.94
N LEU A 139 -3.96 8.54 2.63
CA LEU A 139 -3.87 7.15 2.20
C LEU A 139 -3.29 6.27 3.31
N HIS A 140 -3.81 5.06 3.47
CA HIS A 140 -3.29 4.16 4.48
C HIS A 140 -3.41 2.68 4.11
N CYS A 141 -2.64 1.86 4.83
CA CYS A 141 -2.81 0.41 4.84
C CYS A 141 -2.85 -0.09 6.30
N LYS A 142 -2.51 -1.34 6.58
CA LYS A 142 -2.50 -1.86 7.95
C LYS A 142 -1.41 -1.22 8.82
N SER A 143 -0.15 -1.29 8.38
CA SER A 143 1.04 -0.76 9.09
C SER A 143 1.50 0.61 8.59
N GLY A 144 1.02 1.07 7.43
CA GLY A 144 1.55 2.26 6.80
C GLY A 144 2.92 2.07 6.14
N ALA A 145 3.46 0.85 6.12
CA ALA A 145 4.79 0.55 5.57
C ALA A 145 4.76 0.28 4.06
N ASP A 146 4.28 -0.90 3.67
CA ASP A 146 4.47 -1.46 2.33
C ASP A 146 3.51 -0.86 1.29
N ARG A 147 2.20 -1.18 1.41
CA ARG A 147 1.18 -0.72 0.45
C ARG A 147 1.05 0.80 0.44
N ALA A 148 1.06 1.43 1.61
CA ALA A 148 1.08 2.88 1.72
C ALA A 148 2.38 3.46 1.14
N GLY A 149 3.51 2.76 1.28
CA GLY A 149 4.78 3.13 0.67
C GLY A 149 4.71 3.15 -0.86
N LEU A 150 4.26 2.03 -1.47
CA LEU A 150 4.10 1.97 -2.93
C LEU A 150 3.08 3.01 -3.44
N ALA A 151 1.93 3.12 -2.78
CA ALA A 151 0.91 4.08 -3.18
C ALA A 151 1.41 5.54 -3.09
N SER A 152 2.20 5.86 -2.05
CA SER A 152 2.87 7.17 -1.93
C SER A 152 3.89 7.39 -3.05
N ALA A 153 4.66 6.36 -3.41
CA ALA A 153 5.61 6.43 -4.51
C ALA A 153 4.92 6.68 -5.85
N ILE A 154 3.80 5.98 -6.10
CA ILE A 154 2.98 6.17 -7.31
C ILE A 154 2.43 7.60 -7.36
N TYR A 155 1.92 8.14 -6.24
CA TYR A 155 1.45 9.51 -6.17
C TYR A 155 2.55 10.51 -6.55
N LEU A 156 3.73 10.39 -5.93
CA LEU A 156 4.87 11.28 -6.20
C LEU A 156 5.32 11.21 -7.66
N LEU A 157 5.35 10.02 -8.27
CA LEU A 157 5.78 9.85 -9.65
C LEU A 157 4.75 10.29 -10.68
N ALA A 158 3.48 9.92 -10.47
CA ALA A 158 2.44 10.09 -11.50
C ALA A 158 1.69 11.42 -11.40
N ILE A 159 1.61 12.01 -10.20
CA ILE A 159 0.86 13.25 -9.95
C ILE A 159 1.79 14.43 -9.71
N GLU A 160 2.79 14.28 -8.83
CA GLU A 160 3.71 15.37 -8.48
C GLU A 160 4.90 15.49 -9.46
N GLY A 161 5.10 14.53 -10.35
CA GLY A 161 6.26 14.51 -11.25
C GLY A 161 7.62 14.45 -10.51
N SER A 162 7.63 13.92 -9.29
CA SER A 162 8.82 13.83 -8.45
C SER A 162 9.86 12.86 -9.00
N THR A 163 11.08 12.93 -8.47
CA THR A 163 12.17 12.03 -8.87
C THR A 163 11.93 10.60 -8.40
N VAL A 164 12.59 9.65 -9.06
CA VAL A 164 12.53 8.23 -8.67
C VAL A 164 13.10 8.01 -7.26
N GLU A 165 14.12 8.78 -6.89
CA GLU A 165 14.75 8.73 -5.56
C GLU A 165 13.76 9.16 -4.46
N ALA A 166 13.01 10.23 -4.68
CA ALA A 166 11.96 10.69 -3.77
C ALA A 166 10.86 9.63 -3.60
N ALA A 167 10.46 8.99 -4.70
CA ALA A 167 9.49 7.90 -4.68
C ALA A 167 10.01 6.66 -3.93
N ARG A 168 11.27 6.25 -4.17
CA ARG A 168 11.92 5.15 -3.45
C ARG A 168 12.01 5.38 -1.95
N ALA A 169 12.22 6.63 -1.53
CA ALA A 169 12.24 6.98 -0.11
C ALA A 169 10.94 6.65 0.62
N MET A 170 9.82 6.50 -0.11
CA MET A 170 8.54 6.08 0.47
C MET A 170 8.51 4.60 0.87
N LEU A 171 9.43 3.79 0.34
CA LEU A 171 9.66 2.39 0.71
C LEU A 171 10.99 2.31 1.48
N SER A 172 11.00 2.75 2.74
CA SER A 172 12.21 2.81 3.57
C SER A 172 11.95 2.39 5.01
N LEU A 173 13.02 2.11 5.74
CA LEU A 173 12.98 1.78 7.17
C LEU A 173 12.37 2.90 8.02
N ARG A 174 12.41 4.16 7.56
CA ARG A 174 11.70 5.28 8.20
C ARG A 174 10.22 4.97 8.43
N PHE A 175 9.62 4.22 7.49
CA PHE A 175 8.22 3.82 7.53
C PHE A 175 8.04 2.34 7.92
N LEU A 176 9.09 1.68 8.41
CA LEU A 176 9.18 0.26 8.74
C LEU A 176 8.99 -0.69 7.54
N HIS A 177 9.27 -0.21 6.33
CA HIS A 177 9.35 -1.10 5.18
C HIS A 177 10.70 -1.81 5.13
N VAL A 178 10.68 -3.13 4.88
CA VAL A 178 11.87 -3.99 4.86
C VAL A 178 12.03 -4.62 3.48
N ARG A 179 12.98 -4.11 2.71
CA ARG A 179 13.25 -4.49 1.33
C ARG A 179 13.61 -5.98 1.14
N TYR A 180 14.29 -6.59 2.11
CA TYR A 180 14.72 -8.00 2.04
C TYR A 180 13.60 -9.02 2.29
N HIS A 181 12.43 -8.58 2.74
CA HIS A 181 11.29 -9.44 3.02
C HIS A 181 10.43 -9.67 1.77
N THR A 182 9.34 -10.43 1.89
CA THR A 182 8.38 -10.71 0.80
C THR A 182 7.79 -9.45 0.18
N THR A 183 7.77 -8.34 0.91
CA THR A 183 7.28 -7.03 0.46
C THR A 183 8.28 -6.28 -0.41
N GLY A 184 9.54 -6.70 -0.50
CA GLY A 184 10.56 -6.09 -1.35
C GLY A 184 10.28 -6.16 -2.86
N VAL A 185 9.28 -6.95 -3.27
CA VAL A 185 8.79 -6.89 -4.65
C VAL A 185 8.30 -5.49 -5.04
N LEU A 186 7.83 -4.71 -4.07
CA LEU A 186 7.38 -3.34 -4.29
C LEU A 186 8.54 -2.39 -4.63
N ASP A 187 9.71 -2.61 -4.04
CA ASP A 187 10.94 -1.90 -4.42
C ASP A 187 11.37 -2.25 -5.83
N LEU A 188 11.29 -3.54 -6.18
CA LEU A 188 11.70 -4.02 -7.49
C LEU A 188 10.88 -3.36 -8.61
N ILE A 189 9.60 -3.04 -8.38
CA ILE A 189 8.78 -2.26 -9.32
C ILE A 189 9.43 -0.91 -9.60
N LEU A 190 9.81 -0.16 -8.56
CA LEU A 190 10.43 1.15 -8.71
C LEU A 190 11.83 1.04 -9.33
N ASP A 191 12.55 -0.04 -9.06
CA ASP A 191 13.87 -0.31 -9.67
C ASP A 191 13.73 -0.57 -11.18
N HIS A 192 12.71 -1.31 -11.61
CA HIS A 192 12.40 -1.52 -13.03
C HIS A 192 12.05 -0.20 -13.73
N PHE A 193 11.21 0.62 -13.11
CA PHE A 193 10.90 1.94 -13.67
C PHE A 193 12.15 2.82 -13.76
N ALA A 194 12.97 2.88 -12.73
CA ALA A 194 14.22 3.66 -12.73
C ALA A 194 15.15 3.24 -13.87
N LYS A 195 15.29 1.92 -14.07
CA LYS A 195 16.12 1.40 -15.15
C LYS A 195 15.54 1.73 -16.52
N ALA A 196 14.21 1.61 -16.71
CA ALA A 196 13.54 1.98 -17.93
C ALA A 196 13.75 3.47 -18.27
N LYS A 197 13.59 4.33 -17.27
CA LYS A 197 13.79 5.77 -17.43
C LYS A 197 15.22 6.12 -17.80
N ALA A 198 16.22 5.51 -17.14
CA ALA A 198 17.64 5.73 -17.47
C ALA A 198 17.97 5.28 -18.91
N ILE A 199 17.40 4.17 -19.39
CA ILE A 199 17.57 3.73 -20.78
C ILE A 199 16.93 4.72 -21.76
N ALA A 200 15.71 5.19 -21.47
CA ALA A 200 15.03 6.18 -22.31
C ALA A 200 15.81 7.51 -22.36
N GLU A 201 16.37 7.96 -21.21
CA GLU A 201 17.22 9.15 -21.14
C GLU A 201 18.47 9.00 -21.99
N ALA A 202 19.13 7.84 -21.94
CA ALA A 202 20.31 7.55 -22.78
C ALA A 202 19.99 7.53 -24.30
N GLN A 203 18.73 7.28 -24.66
CA GLN A 203 18.22 7.29 -26.03
C GLN A 203 17.63 8.66 -26.45
N GLY A 204 17.69 9.69 -25.58
CA GLY A 204 17.14 11.01 -25.85
C GLY A 204 15.62 11.12 -25.66
N ALA A 205 14.97 10.07 -25.16
CA ALA A 205 13.51 10.01 -24.94
C ALA A 205 13.11 10.00 -23.47
N GLY A 206 14.04 10.29 -22.56
CA GLY A 206 13.82 10.15 -21.10
C GLY A 206 12.77 11.08 -20.52
N ALA A 207 12.60 12.28 -21.09
CA ALA A 207 11.61 13.23 -20.66
C ALA A 207 10.17 12.76 -20.94
N ASP A 208 10.00 11.93 -21.97
CA ASP A 208 8.68 11.46 -22.43
C ASP A 208 8.21 10.20 -21.68
N LEU A 209 9.11 9.48 -20.97
CA LEU A 209 8.75 8.29 -20.22
C LEU A 209 8.25 8.67 -18.82
N THR A 210 6.95 8.94 -18.72
CA THR A 210 6.27 9.10 -17.43
C THR A 210 6.06 7.75 -16.74
N PHE A 211 5.85 7.77 -15.41
CA PHE A 211 5.54 6.54 -14.68
C PHE A 211 4.27 5.86 -15.20
N GLU A 212 3.23 6.63 -15.49
CA GLU A 212 1.98 6.11 -16.03
C GLU A 212 2.15 5.49 -17.42
N ALA A 213 2.89 6.14 -18.32
CA ALA A 213 3.20 5.57 -19.64
C ALA A 213 3.98 4.26 -19.49
N TRP A 214 4.96 4.21 -18.59
CA TRP A 214 5.68 2.99 -18.30
C TRP A 214 4.76 1.89 -17.74
N VAL A 215 3.86 2.20 -16.82
CA VAL A 215 2.90 1.22 -16.29
C VAL A 215 1.99 0.71 -17.40
N ARG A 216 1.50 1.59 -18.27
CA ARG A 216 0.57 1.23 -19.35
C ARG A 216 1.23 0.31 -20.40
N ASP A 217 2.45 0.63 -20.79
CA ASP A 217 3.03 0.07 -22.00
C ASP A 217 4.08 -1.02 -21.72
N TYR A 218 4.75 -0.98 -20.56
CA TYR A 218 5.93 -1.83 -20.28
C TYR A 218 5.85 -2.63 -18.98
N TYR A 219 5.01 -2.24 -18.03
CA TYR A 219 4.94 -2.92 -16.73
C TYR A 219 4.31 -4.32 -16.88
N ASP A 220 5.02 -5.32 -16.38
CA ASP A 220 4.59 -6.70 -16.30
C ASP A 220 4.67 -7.20 -14.85
N ALA A 221 3.51 -7.28 -14.19
CA ALA A 221 3.41 -7.69 -12.80
C ALA A 221 3.88 -9.14 -12.58
N GLU A 222 3.56 -10.04 -13.52
CA GLU A 222 3.89 -11.47 -13.41
C GLU A 222 5.38 -11.69 -13.58
N ALA A 223 6.00 -11.05 -14.58
CA ALA A 223 7.44 -11.10 -14.80
C ALA A 223 8.23 -10.57 -13.61
N ILE A 224 7.84 -9.41 -13.04
CA ILE A 224 8.48 -8.84 -11.84
C ILE A 224 8.29 -9.74 -10.63
N GLN A 225 7.10 -10.29 -10.43
CA GLN A 225 6.81 -11.22 -9.34
C GLN A 225 7.63 -12.51 -9.48
N ALA A 226 7.74 -13.07 -10.66
CA ALA A 226 8.52 -14.26 -10.93
C ALA A 226 10.02 -14.01 -10.68
N GLU A 227 10.55 -12.89 -11.21
CA GLU A 227 11.93 -12.47 -10.93
C GLU A 227 12.22 -12.35 -9.45
N PHE A 228 11.35 -11.68 -8.69
CA PHE A 228 11.51 -11.51 -7.25
C PHE A 228 11.47 -12.85 -6.52
N THR A 229 10.54 -13.73 -6.88
CA THR A 229 10.34 -15.03 -6.22
C THR A 229 11.50 -15.99 -6.47
N ALA A 230 12.11 -15.94 -7.64
CA ALA A 230 13.28 -16.74 -8.00
C ALA A 230 14.54 -16.33 -7.22
N ARG A 231 14.56 -15.15 -6.61
CA ARG A 231 15.73 -14.66 -5.85
C ARG A 231 15.82 -15.28 -4.47
N PRO A 232 17.00 -15.73 -4.03
CA PRO A 232 17.22 -16.07 -2.64
C PRO A 232 17.08 -14.81 -1.77
N LEU A 233 16.80 -14.99 -0.46
CA LEU A 233 16.50 -13.89 0.46
C LEU A 233 17.57 -12.78 0.44
N TRP A 234 18.86 -13.16 0.41
CA TRP A 234 19.98 -12.21 0.42
C TRP A 234 20.14 -11.40 -0.87
N ARG A 235 19.48 -11.79 -1.98
CA ARG A 235 19.48 -11.07 -3.25
C ARG A 235 18.19 -10.34 -3.55
N ARG A 236 17.22 -10.37 -2.66
CA ARG A 236 15.92 -9.70 -2.89
C ARG A 236 16.01 -8.18 -2.96
N ALA A 237 17.06 -7.60 -2.38
CA ALA A 237 17.31 -6.17 -2.48
C ALA A 237 18.11 -5.77 -3.74
N ASP A 238 18.56 -6.73 -4.55
CA ASP A 238 19.25 -6.43 -5.80
C ASP A 238 18.28 -5.73 -6.77
N GLY A 239 18.84 -4.84 -7.60
CA GLY A 239 18.09 -4.20 -8.69
C GLY A 239 17.61 -5.18 -9.75
N PRO A 240 16.96 -4.71 -10.84
CA PRO A 240 16.42 -5.56 -11.91
C PRO A 240 17.49 -6.46 -12.55
N GLY A 241 17.12 -7.71 -12.78
CA GLY A 241 17.99 -8.69 -13.44
C GLY A 241 18.19 -8.46 -14.93
N LEU A 242 18.86 -9.42 -15.59
CA LEU A 242 19.16 -9.38 -17.03
C LEU A 242 17.91 -9.52 -17.92
N ALA A 243 16.83 -10.11 -17.41
CA ALA A 243 15.57 -10.29 -18.14
C ALA A 243 14.72 -8.99 -18.25
N PHE A 244 15.28 -7.85 -17.89
CA PHE A 244 14.62 -6.56 -18.06
C PHE A 244 14.33 -6.30 -19.55
N VAL A 245 13.07 -6.09 -19.89
CA VAL A 245 12.65 -5.66 -21.23
C VAL A 245 12.67 -4.13 -21.26
N PRO A 246 13.57 -3.51 -22.03
CA PRO A 246 13.58 -2.05 -22.14
C PRO A 246 12.32 -1.56 -22.85
N PRO A 247 11.91 -0.30 -22.63
CA PRO A 247 10.87 0.32 -23.44
C PRO A 247 11.27 0.24 -24.92
N LYS A 248 10.31 -0.13 -25.77
CA LYS A 248 10.53 -0.06 -27.23
C LYS A 248 10.78 1.40 -27.58
N ALA A 249 11.82 1.64 -28.38
CA ALA A 249 12.00 2.95 -28.98
C ALA A 249 10.70 3.34 -29.70
N ALA A 250 10.21 4.53 -29.45
CA ALA A 250 9.08 5.07 -30.20
C ALA A 250 9.45 5.08 -31.68
N GLN A 251 8.70 4.32 -32.50
CA GLN A 251 8.81 4.38 -33.97
C GLN A 251 8.12 5.62 -34.47
#